data_a39582013f15402c8be23ce00adc160a
#
_entry.id   a39582013f15402c8be23ce00adc160a
#
_cell.length_a   1.000
_cell.length_b   1.000
_cell.length_c   1.000
_cell.angle_alpha   90.00
_cell.angle_beta   90.00
_cell.angle_gamma   90.00
#
_symmetry.space_group_name_H-M   'P 1'
#
loop_
_entity.id
_entity.type
_entity.pdbx_description
1 polymer ?
#
loop_
_entity_poly.entity_id
_entity_poly.type
_entity_poly.pdbx_seq_one_letter_code
_entity_poly.pdbx_strand_id
1 'polypeptide(L)'
;MDELEFRRRVMSDPKQHDQDVIQAASISDANRQFIEDILSLDTKIANAMNVDVPDDLADRILFNQATMTSNVSRPTFAKQVMALAASIAFVFGLFVGQINWRNVLIPPAQASLMDTAIKHVIDEEGFVSQLDEQVSSTQINAKMLPFAYQLSNSFPYHVYYLNHCGFSKANALHMVFQGESGKVTLFLTSIASEQAVQFNEQGMAGIIEPVGDASLILVGENGEDIANIAKQLMPMLKASH
;
A
#
# COMPACT_ATOMS: atom_id res chain seq x y z
N MET A 1 27.57 -26.55 14.76
CA MET A 1 26.62 -25.46 14.36
C MET A 1 25.53 -26.07 13.50
N ASP A 2 24.26 -25.61 13.69
CA ASP A 2 23.11 -25.97 12.87
C ASP A 2 23.20 -25.29 11.48
N GLU A 3 22.62 -25.94 10.44
CA GLU A 3 22.67 -25.43 9.05
C GLU A 3 22.00 -24.05 8.92
N LEU A 4 20.87 -23.82 9.61
CA LEU A 4 20.17 -22.53 9.59
C LEU A 4 21.02 -21.41 10.21
N GLU A 5 21.66 -21.70 11.32
CA GLU A 5 22.56 -20.76 11.99
C GLU A 5 23.80 -20.46 11.16
N PHE A 6 24.36 -21.47 10.47
CA PHE A 6 25.45 -21.27 9.53
C PHE A 6 25.08 -20.30 8.41
N ARG A 7 23.94 -20.57 7.73
CA ARG A 7 23.46 -19.70 6.63
C ARG A 7 23.18 -18.28 7.12
N ARG A 8 22.56 -18.13 8.28
CA ARG A 8 22.27 -16.82 8.86
C ARG A 8 23.54 -16.01 9.12
N ARG A 9 24.58 -16.61 9.68
CA ARG A 9 25.85 -15.93 9.96
C ARG A 9 26.58 -15.53 8.69
N VAL A 10 26.68 -16.43 7.72
CA VAL A 10 27.31 -16.14 6.42
C VAL A 10 26.59 -15.03 5.66
N MET A 11 25.26 -14.99 5.71
CA MET A 11 24.48 -13.92 5.06
C MET A 11 24.55 -12.59 5.80
N SER A 12 24.72 -12.59 7.12
CA SER A 12 24.80 -11.33 7.89
C SER A 12 26.16 -10.64 7.74
N ASP A 13 27.24 -11.40 7.59
CA ASP A 13 28.57 -10.85 7.30
C ASP A 13 29.34 -11.78 6.35
N PRO A 14 29.22 -11.53 5.04
CA PRO A 14 29.85 -12.39 4.04
C PRO A 14 31.38 -12.42 4.05
N LYS A 15 32.02 -11.42 4.66
CA LYS A 15 33.48 -11.24 4.63
C LYS A 15 34.18 -11.66 5.91
N GLN A 16 33.48 -11.68 7.03
CA GLN A 16 34.04 -12.05 8.33
C GLN A 16 33.38 -13.33 8.83
N HIS A 17 34.15 -14.39 8.97
CA HIS A 17 33.69 -15.68 9.44
C HIS A 17 34.34 -16.00 10.76
N ASP A 18 33.55 -16.34 11.76
CA ASP A 18 34.05 -16.88 13.02
C ASP A 18 34.56 -18.34 12.86
N GLN A 19 35.20 -18.82 13.91
CA GLN A 19 35.86 -20.14 13.88
C GLN A 19 34.87 -21.29 13.68
N ASP A 20 33.64 -21.15 14.13
CA ASP A 20 32.58 -22.14 13.99
C ASP A 20 32.08 -22.22 12.54
N VAL A 21 31.99 -21.08 11.83
CA VAL A 21 31.65 -21.02 10.40
C VAL A 21 32.74 -21.64 9.56
N ILE A 22 34.01 -21.29 9.87
CA ILE A 22 35.17 -21.87 9.16
C ILE A 22 35.23 -23.40 9.34
N GLN A 23 34.97 -23.89 10.54
CA GLN A 23 34.93 -25.32 10.84
C GLN A 23 33.77 -26.00 10.09
N ALA A 24 32.59 -25.44 10.08
CA ALA A 24 31.46 -25.99 9.35
C ALA A 24 31.68 -26.01 7.83
N ALA A 25 32.36 -25.01 7.29
CA ALA A 25 32.78 -24.99 5.89
C ALA A 25 33.86 -26.02 5.53
N SER A 26 34.75 -26.31 6.47
CA SER A 26 35.80 -27.31 6.24
C SER A 26 35.26 -28.75 6.16
N ILE A 27 34.14 -29.04 6.79
CA ILE A 27 33.52 -30.37 6.87
C ILE A 27 32.56 -30.62 5.70
N SER A 28 31.98 -29.57 5.10
CA SER A 28 30.94 -29.69 4.07
C SER A 28 31.28 -28.87 2.82
N ASP A 29 31.39 -29.57 1.68
CA ASP A 29 31.55 -28.89 0.39
C ASP A 29 30.38 -28.01 0.02
N ALA A 30 29.15 -28.37 0.42
CA ALA A 30 27.96 -27.55 0.22
C ALA A 30 28.05 -26.23 0.99
N ASN A 31 28.57 -26.26 2.22
CA ASN A 31 28.78 -25.06 3.01
C ASN A 31 29.84 -24.13 2.41
N ARG A 32 30.90 -24.72 1.86
CA ARG A 32 31.94 -23.95 1.17
C ARG A 32 31.41 -23.27 -0.08
N GLN A 33 30.68 -24.04 -0.89
CA GLN A 33 30.02 -23.48 -2.08
C GLN A 33 29.04 -22.35 -1.73
N PHE A 34 28.29 -22.48 -0.65
CA PHE A 34 27.38 -21.45 -0.19
C PHE A 34 28.10 -20.15 0.19
N ILE A 35 29.25 -20.23 0.88
CA ILE A 35 30.09 -19.05 1.18
C ILE A 35 30.54 -18.37 -0.12
N GLU A 36 31.05 -19.17 -1.11
CA GLU A 36 31.52 -18.65 -2.39
C GLU A 36 30.38 -17.93 -3.17
N ASP A 37 29.19 -18.52 -3.18
CA ASP A 37 28.02 -17.95 -3.84
C ASP A 37 27.59 -16.62 -3.20
N ILE A 38 27.59 -16.54 -1.86
CA ILE A 38 27.26 -15.30 -1.14
C ILE A 38 28.32 -14.22 -1.34
N LEU A 39 29.62 -14.56 -1.34
CA LEU A 39 30.70 -13.61 -1.64
C LEU A 39 30.62 -13.09 -3.08
N SER A 40 30.26 -13.96 -4.03
CA SER A 40 30.02 -13.56 -5.41
C SER A 40 28.85 -12.60 -5.53
N LEU A 41 27.76 -12.87 -4.82
CA LEU A 41 26.60 -12.00 -4.76
C LEU A 41 26.93 -10.64 -4.12
N ASP A 42 27.64 -10.62 -2.98
CA ASP A 42 28.09 -9.38 -2.32
C ASP A 42 28.92 -8.51 -3.26
N THR A 43 29.83 -9.15 -4.00
CA THR A 43 30.65 -8.46 -5.01
C THR A 43 29.82 -7.85 -6.15
N LYS A 44 28.82 -8.58 -6.64
CA LYS A 44 27.91 -8.08 -7.68
C LYS A 44 27.07 -6.90 -7.19
N ILE A 45 26.59 -6.97 -5.96
CA ILE A 45 25.84 -5.87 -5.32
C ILE A 45 26.75 -4.66 -5.14
N ALA A 46 27.97 -4.84 -4.61
CA ALA A 46 28.92 -3.76 -4.44
C ALA A 46 29.24 -3.05 -5.77
N ASN A 47 29.45 -3.82 -6.84
CA ASN A 47 29.71 -3.29 -8.16
C ASN A 47 28.49 -2.55 -8.75
N ALA A 48 27.28 -3.07 -8.53
CA ALA A 48 26.04 -2.41 -8.98
C ALA A 48 25.75 -1.12 -8.23
N MET A 49 26.18 -1.01 -6.97
CA MET A 49 26.04 0.19 -6.14
C MET A 49 27.15 1.21 -6.34
N ASN A 50 28.26 0.81 -6.96
CA ASN A 50 29.37 1.71 -7.27
C ASN A 50 29.06 2.47 -8.55
N VAL A 51 28.25 3.53 -8.40
CA VAL A 51 27.88 4.45 -9.49
C VAL A 51 28.87 5.60 -9.50
N ASP A 52 29.49 5.86 -10.68
CA ASP A 52 30.33 7.04 -10.86
C ASP A 52 29.50 8.30 -10.64
N VAL A 53 29.84 9.04 -9.61
CA VAL A 53 29.23 10.33 -9.30
C VAL A 53 30.03 11.40 -10.04
N PRO A 54 29.41 12.21 -10.93
CA PRO A 54 30.13 13.31 -11.60
C PRO A 54 30.78 14.24 -10.61
N ASP A 55 32.05 14.58 -10.82
CA ASP A 55 32.83 15.45 -9.92
C ASP A 55 32.17 16.82 -9.69
N ASP A 56 31.37 17.27 -10.64
CA ASP A 56 30.66 18.55 -10.61
C ASP A 56 29.28 18.50 -9.93
N LEU A 57 28.84 17.33 -9.49
CA LEU A 57 27.47 17.18 -8.91
C LEU A 57 27.27 18.03 -7.67
N ALA A 58 28.25 18.09 -6.77
CA ALA A 58 28.19 18.91 -5.57
C ALA A 58 28.07 20.41 -5.92
N ASP A 59 28.86 20.86 -6.88
CA ASP A 59 28.82 22.25 -7.38
C ASP A 59 27.49 22.57 -8.06
N ARG A 60 26.97 21.66 -8.87
CA ARG A 60 25.63 21.80 -9.50
C ARG A 60 24.50 21.88 -8.50
N ILE A 61 24.53 21.10 -7.42
CA ILE A 61 23.51 21.16 -6.36
C ILE A 61 23.63 22.48 -5.58
N LEU A 62 24.85 22.89 -5.20
CA LEU A 62 25.07 24.07 -4.38
C LEU A 62 24.88 25.39 -5.15
N PHE A 63 25.28 25.43 -6.41
CA PHE A 63 25.28 26.67 -7.21
C PHE A 63 24.04 26.87 -8.09
N ASN A 64 23.30 25.81 -8.46
CA ASN A 64 21.99 25.97 -9.12
C ASN A 64 20.91 26.57 -8.23
N GLN A 65 21.07 26.53 -6.90
CA GLN A 65 20.19 27.27 -6.01
C GLN A 65 20.48 28.77 -5.97
N ALA A 66 21.72 29.19 -6.30
CA ALA A 66 22.12 30.60 -6.26
C ALA A 66 21.74 31.40 -7.51
N THR A 67 21.44 30.73 -8.63
CA THR A 67 21.12 31.42 -9.91
C THR A 67 19.62 31.66 -10.12
N MET A 68 18.75 31.24 -9.19
CA MET A 68 17.32 31.60 -9.23
C MET A 68 17.00 32.97 -8.60
N THR A 69 18.01 33.75 -8.18
CA THR A 69 17.79 35.10 -7.73
C THR A 69 18.03 36.08 -8.86
N SER A 70 16.90 36.43 -9.50
CA SER A 70 16.65 37.76 -10.07
C SER A 70 17.38 38.24 -11.30
N ASN A 71 16.62 38.35 -12.32
CA ASN A 71 16.52 39.64 -13.05
C ASN A 71 15.04 39.93 -13.31
N VAL A 72 14.35 40.47 -12.31
CA VAL A 72 13.03 41.08 -12.52
C VAL A 72 13.24 42.46 -13.16
N SER A 73 13.36 42.48 -14.47
CA SER A 73 13.13 43.68 -15.27
C SER A 73 11.65 44.06 -15.09
N ARG A 74 11.36 45.18 -14.43
CA ARG A 74 10.01 45.73 -14.27
C ARG A 74 9.58 46.46 -15.54
N PRO A 75 8.72 45.90 -16.38
CA PRO A 75 8.14 46.67 -17.48
C PRO A 75 7.03 47.56 -16.95
N THR A 76 6.98 48.80 -17.41
CA THR A 76 6.00 49.85 -17.08
C THR A 76 4.55 49.54 -17.53
N PHE A 77 4.31 48.38 -18.11
CA PHE A 77 2.97 47.82 -18.45
C PHE A 77 2.26 47.16 -17.30
N ALA A 78 2.80 47.23 -16.08
CA ALA A 78 2.42 46.39 -14.95
C ALA A 78 0.97 46.60 -14.45
N LYS A 79 0.35 47.74 -14.62
CA LYS A 79 -1.00 47.98 -14.02
C LYS A 79 -2.14 47.31 -14.78
N GLN A 80 -2.08 47.23 -16.09
CA GLN A 80 -3.12 46.56 -16.89
C GLN A 80 -2.96 45.04 -16.90
N VAL A 81 -1.73 44.53 -16.92
CA VAL A 81 -1.44 43.10 -16.86
C VAL A 81 -1.74 42.52 -15.48
N MET A 82 -1.52 43.30 -14.40
CA MET A 82 -1.90 42.87 -13.04
C MET A 82 -3.41 42.77 -12.86
N ALA A 83 -4.21 43.67 -13.47
CA ALA A 83 -5.67 43.57 -13.41
C ALA A 83 -6.19 42.34 -14.18
N LEU A 84 -5.59 42.02 -15.33
CA LEU A 84 -5.96 40.81 -16.11
C LEU A 84 -5.54 39.54 -15.40
N ALA A 85 -4.35 39.49 -14.79
CA ALA A 85 -3.88 38.35 -14.01
C ALA A 85 -4.73 38.11 -12.75
N ALA A 86 -5.19 39.18 -12.06
CA ALA A 86 -6.09 39.09 -10.92
C ALA A 86 -7.47 38.57 -11.32
N SER A 87 -7.98 38.94 -12.50
CA SER A 87 -9.28 38.43 -12.98
C SER A 87 -9.20 36.96 -13.36
N ILE A 88 -8.11 36.52 -14.01
CA ILE A 88 -7.89 35.10 -14.35
C ILE A 88 -7.70 34.29 -13.07
N ALA A 89 -6.90 34.77 -12.12
CA ALA A 89 -6.69 34.09 -10.83
C ALA A 89 -7.98 34.00 -10.02
N PHE A 90 -8.84 35.02 -10.08
CA PHE A 90 -10.16 35.02 -9.40
C PHE A 90 -11.13 34.01 -10.04
N VAL A 91 -11.20 33.97 -11.38
CA VAL A 91 -12.03 32.98 -12.08
C VAL A 91 -11.51 31.56 -11.86
N PHE A 92 -10.18 31.35 -11.93
CA PHE A 92 -9.56 30.07 -11.58
C PHE A 92 -9.81 29.70 -10.10
N GLY A 93 -9.70 30.66 -9.18
CA GLY A 93 -9.99 30.47 -7.77
C GLY A 93 -11.44 30.08 -7.50
N LEU A 94 -12.42 30.65 -8.25
CA LEU A 94 -13.81 30.25 -8.19
C LEU A 94 -14.02 28.83 -8.76
N PHE A 95 -13.38 28.48 -9.87
CA PHE A 95 -13.43 27.11 -10.42
C PHE A 95 -12.79 26.09 -9.48
N VAL A 96 -11.62 26.40 -8.93
CA VAL A 96 -10.91 25.53 -7.97
C VAL A 96 -11.68 25.46 -6.64
N GLY A 97 -12.35 26.54 -6.22
CA GLY A 97 -13.22 26.56 -5.02
C GLY A 97 -14.51 25.75 -5.16
N GLN A 98 -14.94 25.45 -6.39
CA GLN A 98 -16.08 24.57 -6.67
C GLN A 98 -15.71 23.09 -6.70
N ILE A 99 -14.42 22.77 -6.83
CA ILE A 99 -13.94 21.40 -6.72
C ILE A 99 -14.02 20.99 -5.25
N ASN A 100 -14.75 19.94 -4.97
CA ASN A 100 -14.86 19.38 -3.63
C ASN A 100 -13.52 18.73 -3.24
N TRP A 101 -12.57 19.55 -2.75
CA TRP A 101 -11.20 19.14 -2.36
C TRP A 101 -11.17 18.06 -1.27
N ARG A 102 -12.30 17.79 -0.62
CA ARG A 102 -12.40 16.68 0.36
C ARG A 102 -12.06 15.32 -0.25
N ASN A 103 -12.26 15.16 -1.56
CA ASN A 103 -11.97 13.90 -2.26
C ASN A 103 -10.59 13.89 -2.98
N VAL A 104 -9.83 15.01 -2.92
CA VAL A 104 -8.56 15.15 -3.65
C VAL A 104 -7.35 15.01 -2.73
N LEU A 105 -7.51 15.22 -1.43
CA LEU A 105 -6.42 15.11 -0.46
C LEU A 105 -6.59 13.84 0.37
N ILE A 106 -6.24 12.71 -0.20
CA ILE A 106 -6.15 11.44 0.54
C ILE A 106 -4.88 11.51 1.40
N PRO A 107 -4.97 11.37 2.73
CA PRO A 107 -3.79 11.27 3.58
C PRO A 107 -2.87 10.12 3.16
N PRO A 108 -1.55 10.25 3.29
CA PRO A 108 -0.59 9.24 2.81
C PRO A 108 -0.85 7.81 3.34
N ALA A 109 -1.36 7.69 4.55
CA ALA A 109 -1.73 6.40 5.14
C ALA A 109 -2.90 5.75 4.40
N GLN A 110 -3.92 6.52 4.02
CA GLN A 110 -5.09 6.03 3.30
C GLN A 110 -4.78 5.74 1.82
N ALA A 111 -3.93 6.56 1.19
CA ALA A 111 -3.42 6.26 -0.15
C ALA A 111 -2.68 4.91 -0.17
N SER A 112 -1.86 4.62 0.85
CA SER A 112 -1.18 3.33 0.99
C SER A 112 -2.16 2.15 1.19
N LEU A 113 -3.25 2.34 1.94
CA LEU A 113 -4.30 1.32 2.12
C LEU A 113 -5.03 1.05 0.81
N MET A 114 -5.39 2.11 0.08
CA MET A 114 -6.04 2.03 -1.22
C MET A 114 -5.18 1.29 -2.24
N ASP A 115 -3.92 1.71 -2.42
CA ASP A 115 -2.99 1.08 -3.37
C ASP A 115 -2.78 -0.40 -3.04
N THR A 116 -2.65 -0.73 -1.74
CA THR A 116 -2.50 -2.10 -1.27
C THR A 116 -3.75 -2.93 -1.60
N ALA A 117 -4.95 -2.39 -1.36
CA ALA A 117 -6.20 -3.08 -1.61
C ALA A 117 -6.41 -3.34 -3.11
N ILE A 118 -6.23 -2.33 -3.96
CA ILE A 118 -6.36 -2.46 -5.42
C ILE A 118 -5.37 -3.48 -5.96
N LYS A 119 -4.09 -3.35 -5.58
CA LYS A 119 -3.05 -4.28 -6.00
C LYS A 119 -3.38 -5.72 -5.59
N HIS A 120 -3.86 -5.92 -4.37
CA HIS A 120 -4.23 -7.24 -3.86
C HIS A 120 -5.37 -7.86 -4.68
N VAL A 121 -6.41 -7.08 -4.99
CA VAL A 121 -7.52 -7.53 -5.83
C VAL A 121 -7.05 -7.94 -7.22
N ILE A 122 -6.19 -7.12 -7.86
CA ILE A 122 -5.65 -7.41 -9.20
C ILE A 122 -4.77 -8.66 -9.20
N ASP A 123 -3.85 -8.76 -8.23
CA ASP A 123 -2.89 -9.87 -8.16
C ASP A 123 -3.60 -11.22 -7.90
N GLU A 124 -4.73 -11.23 -7.20
CA GLU A 124 -5.45 -12.45 -6.80
C GLU A 124 -6.69 -12.75 -7.67
N GLU A 125 -7.08 -11.88 -8.60
CA GLU A 125 -8.27 -12.06 -9.43
C GLU A 125 -8.29 -13.42 -10.13
N GLY A 126 -7.18 -13.84 -10.74
CA GLY A 126 -7.06 -15.12 -11.45
C GLY A 126 -7.30 -16.33 -10.55
N PHE A 127 -6.95 -16.25 -9.27
CA PHE A 127 -7.14 -17.30 -8.28
C PHE A 127 -8.57 -17.27 -7.72
N VAL A 128 -9.02 -16.11 -7.24
CA VAL A 128 -10.30 -15.97 -6.54
C VAL A 128 -11.51 -16.08 -7.49
N SER A 129 -11.33 -15.75 -8.77
CA SER A 129 -12.42 -15.78 -9.76
C SER A 129 -13.08 -17.16 -9.92
N GLN A 130 -12.34 -18.24 -9.67
CA GLN A 130 -12.77 -19.63 -9.83
C GLN A 130 -13.29 -20.27 -8.53
N LEU A 131 -13.18 -19.58 -7.39
CA LEU A 131 -13.54 -20.13 -6.09
C LEU A 131 -15.03 -19.87 -5.77
N ASP A 132 -15.63 -20.85 -5.10
CA ASP A 132 -16.92 -20.73 -4.41
C ASP A 132 -16.91 -21.65 -3.19
N GLU A 133 -16.41 -21.12 -2.08
CA GLU A 133 -16.29 -21.84 -0.80
C GLU A 133 -17.62 -21.88 -0.03
N GLN A 134 -18.65 -21.18 -0.47
CA GLN A 134 -19.98 -21.09 0.16
C GLN A 134 -19.88 -20.75 1.67
N VAL A 135 -19.10 -19.73 1.99
CA VAL A 135 -18.71 -19.39 3.37
C VAL A 135 -19.91 -18.95 4.19
N SER A 136 -20.10 -19.56 5.36
CA SER A 136 -21.15 -19.20 6.31
C SER A 136 -20.75 -18.04 7.22
N SER A 137 -21.74 -17.34 7.80
CA SER A 137 -21.52 -16.27 8.78
C SER A 137 -20.76 -16.75 10.03
N THR A 138 -20.89 -18.02 10.39
CA THR A 138 -20.12 -18.61 11.49
C THR A 138 -18.63 -18.68 11.16
N GLN A 139 -18.28 -19.07 9.93
CA GLN A 139 -16.89 -19.08 9.46
C GLN A 139 -16.33 -17.67 9.36
N ILE A 140 -17.14 -16.70 8.88
CA ILE A 140 -16.74 -15.28 8.86
C ILE A 140 -16.40 -14.83 10.28
N ASN A 141 -17.27 -15.03 11.24
CA ASN A 141 -17.03 -14.65 12.64
C ASN A 141 -15.77 -15.32 13.22
N ALA A 142 -15.55 -16.60 12.94
CA ALA A 142 -14.34 -17.29 13.39
C ALA A 142 -13.05 -16.66 12.82
N LYS A 143 -13.07 -16.22 11.55
CA LYS A 143 -11.95 -15.56 10.90
C LYS A 143 -11.80 -14.07 11.30
N MET A 144 -12.85 -13.42 11.81
CA MET A 144 -12.81 -12.05 12.32
C MET A 144 -12.24 -11.92 13.73
N LEU A 145 -12.22 -13.00 14.52
CA LEU A 145 -11.74 -12.99 15.93
C LEU A 145 -10.36 -12.33 16.12
N PRO A 146 -9.34 -12.57 15.27
CA PRO A 146 -8.03 -11.95 15.43
C PRO A 146 -8.03 -10.43 15.32
N PHE A 147 -9.09 -9.85 14.72
CA PHE A 147 -9.26 -8.41 14.56
C PHE A 147 -10.14 -7.80 15.66
N ALA A 148 -10.60 -8.59 16.62
CA ALA A 148 -11.51 -8.19 17.70
C ALA A 148 -12.87 -7.66 17.19
N TYR A 149 -13.38 -8.21 16.09
CA TYR A 149 -14.70 -7.90 15.52
C TYR A 149 -15.52 -9.16 15.26
N GLN A 150 -16.82 -8.96 15.17
CA GLN A 150 -17.80 -9.99 14.79
C GLN A 150 -19.00 -9.37 14.09
N LEU A 151 -19.72 -10.18 13.32
CA LEU A 151 -21.00 -9.80 12.74
C LEU A 151 -22.12 -9.96 13.77
N SER A 152 -22.95 -8.96 13.93
CA SER A 152 -24.15 -9.02 14.80
C SER A 152 -25.30 -9.82 14.20
N ASN A 153 -25.34 -9.98 12.88
CA ASN A 153 -26.34 -10.69 12.11
C ASN A 153 -25.68 -11.57 11.05
N SER A 154 -26.46 -12.40 10.37
CA SER A 154 -25.98 -13.15 9.20
C SER A 154 -25.53 -12.22 8.10
N PHE A 155 -24.42 -12.53 7.45
CA PHE A 155 -23.91 -11.77 6.33
C PHE A 155 -24.90 -11.86 5.15
N PRO A 156 -25.30 -10.73 4.55
CA PRO A 156 -26.43 -10.71 3.62
C PRO A 156 -26.10 -11.16 2.19
N TYR A 157 -24.82 -11.36 1.87
CA TYR A 157 -24.37 -11.68 0.53
C TYR A 157 -23.80 -13.10 0.44
N HIS A 158 -23.79 -13.69 -0.74
CA HIS A 158 -23.10 -14.94 -1.01
C HIS A 158 -21.59 -14.71 -0.99
N VAL A 159 -20.85 -15.51 -0.22
CA VAL A 159 -19.40 -15.36 -0.04
C VAL A 159 -18.67 -16.47 -0.78
N TYR A 160 -17.85 -16.09 -1.72
CA TYR A 160 -17.04 -16.95 -2.58
C TYR A 160 -15.74 -17.41 -1.94
N TYR A 161 -15.11 -16.51 -1.16
CA TYR A 161 -13.79 -16.75 -0.60
C TYR A 161 -13.61 -16.03 0.73
N LEU A 162 -12.89 -16.68 1.66
CA LEU A 162 -12.60 -16.12 2.97
C LEU A 162 -11.27 -16.62 3.52
N ASN A 163 -10.28 -15.75 3.68
CA ASN A 163 -9.02 -16.11 4.33
C ASN A 163 -8.37 -14.89 5.02
N HIS A 164 -7.21 -15.13 5.63
CA HIS A 164 -6.31 -14.07 6.07
C HIS A 164 -5.21 -13.88 5.04
N CYS A 165 -4.82 -12.64 4.82
CA CYS A 165 -3.72 -12.29 3.92
C CYS A 165 -2.77 -11.28 4.58
N GLY A 166 -1.55 -11.18 4.07
CA GLY A 166 -0.65 -10.07 4.38
C GLY A 166 -1.15 -8.79 3.72
N PHE A 167 -1.30 -7.71 4.48
CA PHE A 167 -1.83 -6.44 4.00
C PHE A 167 -0.93 -5.29 4.45
N SER A 168 -0.07 -4.81 3.58
CA SER A 168 0.96 -3.82 3.92
C SER A 168 1.85 -4.30 5.09
N LYS A 169 1.82 -3.62 6.22
CA LYS A 169 2.60 -3.95 7.44
C LYS A 169 1.82 -4.77 8.48
N ALA A 170 0.60 -5.16 8.16
CA ALA A 170 -0.29 -5.92 9.05
C ALA A 170 -0.92 -7.10 8.31
N ASN A 171 -1.78 -7.83 9.01
CA ASN A 171 -2.67 -8.81 8.39
C ASN A 171 -4.05 -8.19 8.12
N ALA A 172 -4.76 -8.78 7.17
CA ALA A 172 -6.17 -8.49 6.96
C ALA A 172 -6.99 -9.77 6.85
N LEU A 173 -8.26 -9.69 7.25
CA LEU A 173 -9.28 -10.58 6.73
C LEU A 173 -9.51 -10.20 5.27
N HIS A 174 -9.44 -11.17 4.38
CA HIS A 174 -9.76 -11.03 2.97
C HIS A 174 -10.99 -11.87 2.65
N MET A 175 -12.05 -11.23 2.20
CA MET A 175 -13.31 -11.87 1.85
C MET A 175 -13.80 -11.35 0.50
N VAL A 176 -14.23 -12.27 -0.37
CA VAL A 176 -14.84 -11.94 -1.66
C VAL A 176 -16.27 -12.44 -1.67
N PHE A 177 -17.21 -11.56 -1.98
CA PHE A 177 -18.63 -11.84 -1.98
C PHE A 177 -19.35 -11.27 -3.21
N GLN A 178 -20.59 -11.69 -3.44
CA GLN A 178 -21.45 -11.18 -4.50
C GLN A 178 -21.99 -9.81 -4.12
N GLY A 179 -21.63 -8.77 -4.84
CA GLY A 179 -22.27 -7.45 -4.79
C GLY A 179 -23.55 -7.39 -5.65
N GLU A 180 -24.01 -6.19 -5.95
CA GLU A 180 -25.20 -5.97 -6.77
C GLU A 180 -24.92 -6.22 -8.26
N SER A 181 -23.78 -5.79 -8.75
CA SER A 181 -23.37 -5.87 -10.17
C SER A 181 -22.26 -6.87 -10.43
N GLY A 182 -21.40 -7.13 -9.43
CA GLY A 182 -20.22 -7.99 -9.58
C GLY A 182 -19.69 -8.50 -8.27
N LYS A 183 -18.46 -9.01 -8.27
CA LYS A 183 -17.76 -9.42 -7.07
C LYS A 183 -17.21 -8.20 -6.32
N VAL A 184 -17.35 -8.21 -5.02
CA VAL A 184 -16.79 -7.19 -4.10
C VAL A 184 -15.82 -7.86 -3.17
N THR A 185 -14.65 -7.25 -3.02
CA THR A 185 -13.63 -7.67 -2.07
C THR A 185 -13.68 -6.80 -0.83
N LEU A 186 -13.70 -7.43 0.33
CA LEU A 186 -13.64 -6.80 1.64
C LEU A 186 -12.32 -7.15 2.32
N PHE A 187 -11.63 -6.12 2.81
CA PHE A 187 -10.53 -6.28 3.75
C PHE A 187 -10.90 -5.65 5.09
N LEU A 188 -10.63 -6.36 6.18
CA LEU A 188 -10.65 -5.82 7.53
C LEU A 188 -9.24 -5.93 8.10
N THR A 189 -8.59 -4.79 8.37
CA THR A 189 -7.20 -4.73 8.83
C THR A 189 -7.06 -3.91 10.09
N SER A 190 -6.07 -4.24 10.92
CA SER A 190 -5.73 -3.49 12.14
C SER A 190 -5.00 -2.16 11.85
N ILE A 191 -4.82 -1.79 10.60
CA ILE A 191 -4.31 -0.46 10.25
C ILE A 191 -5.49 0.52 10.31
N ALA A 192 -5.45 1.44 11.27
CA ALA A 192 -6.51 2.43 11.45
C ALA A 192 -6.50 3.49 10.33
N SER A 193 -7.68 3.90 9.89
CA SER A 193 -7.89 5.10 9.07
C SER A 193 -8.55 6.20 9.91
N GLU A 194 -8.19 7.45 9.65
CA GLU A 194 -8.73 8.58 10.41
C GLU A 194 -10.12 9.01 9.93
N GLN A 195 -10.43 8.78 8.67
CA GLN A 195 -11.70 9.20 8.04
C GLN A 195 -12.09 8.24 6.92
N ALA A 196 -13.38 8.25 6.60
CA ALA A 196 -13.90 7.54 5.43
C ALA A 196 -13.40 8.21 4.14
N VAL A 197 -12.89 7.38 3.20
CA VAL A 197 -12.40 7.84 1.90
C VAL A 197 -12.94 6.95 0.81
N GLN A 198 -13.60 7.55 -0.17
CA GLN A 198 -13.96 6.88 -1.42
C GLN A 198 -12.87 7.11 -2.47
N PHE A 199 -12.64 6.11 -3.30
CA PHE A 199 -11.67 6.19 -4.37
C PHE A 199 -12.21 5.50 -5.64
N ASN A 200 -11.65 5.89 -6.78
CA ASN A 200 -11.94 5.27 -8.06
C ASN A 200 -10.66 5.30 -8.89
N GLU A 201 -10.00 4.16 -8.98
CA GLU A 201 -8.73 4.00 -9.69
C GLU A 201 -8.64 2.64 -10.37
N GLN A 202 -7.91 2.58 -11.46
CA GLN A 202 -7.62 1.36 -12.23
C GLN A 202 -8.87 0.57 -12.63
N GLY A 203 -10.01 1.25 -12.87
CA GLY A 203 -11.26 0.60 -13.21
C GLY A 203 -12.04 0.03 -12.03
N MET A 204 -11.59 0.30 -10.80
CA MET A 204 -12.23 -0.14 -9.56
C MET A 204 -12.75 1.04 -8.75
N ALA A 205 -13.91 0.84 -8.14
CA ALA A 205 -14.46 1.72 -7.12
C ALA A 205 -14.23 1.11 -5.73
N GLY A 206 -13.91 1.95 -4.75
CA GLY A 206 -13.73 1.46 -3.40
C GLY A 206 -13.99 2.50 -2.33
N ILE A 207 -14.07 2.02 -1.09
CA ILE A 207 -14.21 2.84 0.10
C ILE A 207 -13.36 2.29 1.23
N ILE A 208 -12.75 3.17 1.99
CA ILE A 208 -12.09 2.89 3.25
C ILE A 208 -12.96 3.49 4.35
N GLU A 209 -13.41 2.68 5.30
CA GLU A 209 -14.21 3.09 6.44
C GLU A 209 -13.45 2.84 7.74
N PRO A 210 -13.32 3.83 8.64
CA PRO A 210 -12.75 3.60 9.96
C PRO A 210 -13.70 2.77 10.82
N VAL A 211 -13.15 1.75 11.50
CA VAL A 211 -13.88 0.88 12.42
C VAL A 211 -13.08 0.76 13.71
N GLY A 212 -13.28 1.67 14.66
CA GLY A 212 -12.47 1.73 15.88
C GLY A 212 -10.97 1.86 15.57
N ASP A 213 -10.17 0.89 16.03
CA ASP A 213 -8.72 0.84 15.77
C ASP A 213 -8.37 0.09 14.48
N ALA A 214 -9.35 -0.23 13.65
CA ALA A 214 -9.23 -0.97 12.41
C ALA A 214 -9.77 -0.17 11.22
N SER A 215 -9.58 -0.69 10.00
CA SER A 215 -10.22 -0.19 8.79
C SER A 215 -10.94 -1.31 8.06
N LEU A 216 -12.16 -1.01 7.61
CA LEU A 216 -12.87 -1.80 6.62
C LEU A 216 -12.63 -1.18 5.25
N ILE A 217 -12.20 -2.00 4.30
CA ILE A 217 -11.94 -1.57 2.92
C ILE A 217 -12.79 -2.44 2.00
N LEU A 218 -13.58 -1.80 1.15
CA LEU A 218 -14.35 -2.46 0.11
C LEU A 218 -13.83 -2.03 -1.26
N VAL A 219 -13.69 -2.99 -2.16
CA VAL A 219 -13.25 -2.75 -3.54
C VAL A 219 -14.12 -3.59 -4.48
N GLY A 220 -14.66 -2.98 -5.51
CA GLY A 220 -15.42 -3.63 -6.57
C GLY A 220 -15.15 -2.98 -7.92
N GLU A 221 -15.68 -3.55 -8.99
CA GLU A 221 -15.60 -2.94 -10.31
C GLU A 221 -16.36 -1.62 -10.40
N ASN A 222 -15.97 -0.77 -11.35
CA ASN A 222 -16.73 0.45 -11.63
C ASN A 222 -18.18 0.12 -12.01
N GLY A 223 -19.11 0.77 -11.29
CA GLY A 223 -20.55 0.52 -11.44
C GLY A 223 -21.18 -0.22 -10.27
N GLU A 224 -20.36 -0.78 -9.37
CA GLU A 224 -20.84 -1.31 -8.08
C GLU A 224 -21.09 -0.18 -7.08
N ASP A 225 -22.23 -0.18 -6.40
CA ASP A 225 -22.54 0.81 -5.36
C ASP A 225 -21.87 0.46 -4.03
N ILE A 226 -20.54 0.59 -4.02
CA ILE A 226 -19.70 0.28 -2.86
C ILE A 226 -20.10 1.09 -1.62
N ALA A 227 -20.55 2.33 -1.80
CA ALA A 227 -20.97 3.18 -0.69
C ALA A 227 -22.25 2.64 -0.01
N ASN A 228 -23.21 2.14 -0.79
CA ASN A 228 -24.41 1.51 -0.26
C ASN A 228 -24.09 0.21 0.47
N ILE A 229 -23.21 -0.62 -0.10
CA ILE A 229 -22.74 -1.87 0.53
C ILE A 229 -22.06 -1.54 1.88
N ALA A 230 -21.15 -0.57 1.92
CA ALA A 230 -20.50 -0.13 3.15
C ALA A 230 -21.52 0.30 4.21
N LYS A 231 -22.50 1.11 3.81
CA LYS A 231 -23.57 1.57 4.70
C LYS A 231 -24.42 0.45 5.29
N GLN A 232 -24.59 -0.65 4.55
CA GLN A 232 -25.30 -1.83 5.04
C GLN A 232 -24.43 -2.67 5.98
N LEU A 233 -23.14 -2.82 5.70
CA LEU A 233 -22.23 -3.68 6.46
C LEU A 233 -21.73 -3.04 7.77
N MET A 234 -21.47 -1.74 7.78
CA MET A 234 -20.94 -1.04 8.95
C MET A 234 -21.75 -1.26 10.24
N PRO A 235 -23.10 -1.17 10.25
CA PRO A 235 -23.89 -1.43 11.45
C PRO A 235 -23.83 -2.89 11.96
N MET A 236 -23.45 -3.82 11.08
CA MET A 236 -23.35 -5.24 11.42
C MET A 236 -22.04 -5.58 12.14
N LEU A 237 -21.01 -4.75 11.99
CA LEU A 237 -19.74 -4.95 12.65
C LEU A 237 -19.81 -4.52 14.11
N LYS A 238 -19.47 -5.43 15.03
CA LYS A 238 -19.40 -5.17 16.47
C LYS A 238 -18.03 -5.58 16.98
N ALA A 239 -17.49 -4.77 17.90
CA ALA A 239 -16.30 -5.21 18.65
C ALA A 239 -16.66 -6.49 19.44
N SER A 240 -15.79 -7.49 19.36
CA SER A 240 -15.89 -8.70 20.19
C SER A 240 -15.06 -8.45 21.46
N HIS A 241 -15.75 -8.44 22.60
CA HIS A 241 -15.11 -8.32 23.93
C HIS A 241 -14.54 -9.66 24.37
#